data_6e36be036088d64b04115612f6e05df6
#
_entry.id   6e36be036088d64b04115612f6e05df6
#
_cell.length_a   1.000
_cell.length_b   1.000
_cell.length_c   1.000
_cell.angle_alpha   90.00
_cell.angle_beta   90.00
_cell.angle_gamma   90.00
#
_symmetry.space_group_name_H-M   'P 1'
#
loop_
_entity.id
_entity.type
_entity.pdbx_description
1 polymer ?
#
loop_
_entity_poly.entity_id
_entity_poly.type
_entity_poly.pdbx_seq_one_letter_code
_entity_poly.pdbx_strand_id
1 'polypeptide(L)'
;INWIQSGDLYTQHVITETGRTVSNKALSEVSALKIYKAPFVVMAMYGASIGNVSISKIDACTNQACCVMLPKEETTTQYLFYALMDSQACLKYKALGGTQPNISQVIIRNHKIPVPSKDEQVDIVDYLDTQTAVIDSILGTKRKQINVLKRCRQSLIYEYVTGKRRVRKEM
;
A
#
# COMPACT_ATOMS: atom_id res chain seq x y z
N ILE A 1 -5.02 20.82 -1.35
CA ILE A 1 -5.82 19.59 -1.50
C ILE A 1 -4.86 18.41 -1.56
N ASN A 2 -5.09 17.40 -0.75
CA ASN A 2 -4.25 16.19 -0.73
C ASN A 2 -4.23 15.51 -2.10
N TRP A 3 -3.05 15.03 -2.51
CA TRP A 3 -2.86 14.35 -3.79
C TRP A 3 -2.18 13.00 -3.61
N ILE A 4 -2.96 11.94 -3.73
CA ILE A 4 -2.49 10.56 -3.62
C ILE A 4 -1.84 10.15 -4.93
N GLN A 5 -0.63 9.63 -4.83
CA GLN A 5 0.12 9.04 -5.93
C GLN A 5 0.32 7.52 -5.69
N SER A 6 0.58 6.77 -6.75
CA SER A 6 0.83 5.33 -6.63
C SER A 6 1.99 4.97 -5.68
N GLY A 7 2.95 5.88 -5.48
CA GLY A 7 4.04 5.72 -4.51
C GLY A 7 3.58 5.70 -3.05
N ASP A 8 2.52 6.45 -2.72
CA ASP A 8 1.99 6.49 -1.36
C ASP A 8 1.40 5.12 -0.96
N LEU A 9 0.85 4.38 -1.94
CA LEU A 9 0.28 3.05 -1.73
C LEU A 9 1.32 1.95 -1.51
N TYR A 10 2.59 2.24 -1.72
CA TYR A 10 3.67 1.29 -1.47
C TYR A 10 4.02 1.18 0.02
N THR A 11 3.85 2.25 0.76
CA THR A 11 4.30 2.38 2.15
C THR A 11 3.17 2.39 3.17
N GLN A 12 1.93 2.69 2.74
CA GLN A 12 0.81 2.94 3.64
C GLN A 12 -0.42 2.13 3.22
N HIS A 13 -0.91 1.25 4.11
CA HIS A 13 -2.22 0.60 3.93
C HIS A 13 -3.38 1.55 4.27
N VAL A 14 -3.14 2.50 5.18
CA VAL A 14 -4.10 3.54 5.56
C VAL A 14 -3.45 4.90 5.32
N ILE A 15 -4.06 5.70 4.42
CA ILE A 15 -3.57 7.03 4.06
C ILE A 15 -4.26 8.06 4.96
N THR A 16 -3.48 8.70 5.82
CA THR A 16 -3.90 9.80 6.71
C THR A 16 -3.26 11.13 6.32
N GLU A 17 -2.24 11.09 5.48
CA GLU A 17 -1.54 12.25 4.94
C GLU A 17 -0.96 11.92 3.57
N THR A 18 -0.63 12.92 2.78
CA THR A 18 0.03 12.75 1.47
C THR A 18 1.31 13.57 1.41
N GLY A 19 2.33 13.03 0.76
CA GLY A 19 3.60 13.72 0.55
C GLY A 19 3.50 14.94 -0.38
N ARG A 20 2.38 15.07 -1.11
CA ARG A 20 2.13 16.16 -2.07
C ARG A 20 0.71 16.66 -1.99
N THR A 21 0.53 17.90 -2.44
CA THR A 21 -0.78 18.55 -2.54
C THR A 21 -0.93 19.22 -3.91
N VAL A 22 -2.17 19.50 -4.30
CA VAL A 22 -2.50 20.33 -5.45
C VAL A 22 -3.17 21.62 -4.99
N SER A 23 -2.98 22.70 -5.73
CA SER A 23 -3.60 23.98 -5.43
C SER A 23 -5.10 24.00 -5.83
N ASN A 24 -5.88 24.88 -5.20
CA ASN A 24 -7.27 25.11 -5.61
C ASN A 24 -7.36 25.59 -7.06
N LYS A 25 -6.37 26.36 -7.53
CA LYS A 25 -6.29 26.80 -8.91
C LYS A 25 -6.15 25.61 -9.87
N ALA A 26 -5.26 24.67 -9.58
CA ALA A 26 -5.13 23.46 -10.40
C ALA A 26 -6.42 22.65 -10.47
N LEU A 27 -7.16 22.57 -9.36
CA LEU A 27 -8.45 21.88 -9.33
C LEU A 27 -9.51 22.55 -10.24
N SER A 28 -9.50 23.89 -10.32
CA SER A 28 -10.45 24.63 -11.18
C SER A 28 -10.08 24.59 -12.66
N GLU A 29 -8.78 24.48 -12.99
CA GLU A 29 -8.28 24.49 -14.36
C GLU A 29 -8.19 23.12 -15.00
N VAL A 30 -8.03 22.06 -14.20
CA VAL A 30 -7.82 20.68 -14.68
C VAL A 30 -9.08 19.85 -14.42
N SER A 31 -9.92 19.71 -15.43
CA SER A 31 -11.20 18.96 -15.33
C SER A 31 -11.04 17.47 -14.93
N ALA A 32 -9.87 16.90 -15.14
CA ALA A 32 -9.56 15.52 -14.76
C ALA A 32 -9.31 15.36 -13.25
N LEU A 33 -9.02 16.45 -12.52
CA LEU A 33 -8.84 16.41 -11.07
C LEU A 33 -10.20 16.36 -10.38
N LYS A 34 -10.41 15.29 -9.61
CA LYS A 34 -11.63 15.09 -8.83
C LYS A 34 -11.28 14.83 -7.38
N ILE A 35 -11.93 15.54 -6.47
CA ILE A 35 -11.83 15.24 -5.03
C ILE A 35 -12.75 14.07 -4.71
N TYR A 36 -12.18 13.05 -4.12
CA TYR A 36 -12.91 11.92 -3.56
C TYR A 36 -13.07 12.13 -2.05
N LYS A 37 -14.28 11.93 -1.56
CA LYS A 37 -14.60 12.03 -0.13
C LYS A 37 -14.19 10.75 0.60
N ALA A 38 -13.49 10.92 1.72
CA ALA A 38 -13.14 9.79 2.57
C ALA A 38 -14.37 9.22 3.31
N PRO A 39 -14.36 7.91 3.65
CA PRO A 39 -13.34 6.93 3.30
C PRO A 39 -13.53 6.33 1.90
N PHE A 40 -12.44 6.02 1.21
CA PHE A 40 -12.46 5.30 -0.07
C PHE A 40 -11.25 4.37 -0.20
N VAL A 41 -11.38 3.37 -1.08
CA VAL A 41 -10.27 2.47 -1.42
C VAL A 41 -9.59 2.97 -2.68
N VAL A 42 -8.27 2.87 -2.71
CA VAL A 42 -7.46 3.24 -3.87
C VAL A 42 -6.45 2.14 -4.19
N MET A 43 -6.31 1.81 -5.48
CA MET A 43 -5.37 0.80 -5.98
C MET A 43 -4.42 1.41 -7.00
N ALA A 44 -3.13 1.09 -6.92
CA ALA A 44 -2.15 1.46 -7.92
C ALA A 44 -2.27 0.58 -9.17
N MET A 45 -2.31 1.22 -10.35
CA MET A 45 -2.47 0.55 -11.63
C MET A 45 -1.17 0.31 -12.38
N TYR A 46 -0.08 1.02 -12.02
CA TYR A 46 1.18 1.03 -12.76
C TYR A 46 2.40 0.88 -11.87
N GLY A 47 3.50 0.45 -12.49
CA GLY A 47 4.84 0.48 -11.92
C GLY A 47 5.08 -0.51 -10.78
N ALA A 48 6.06 -0.21 -9.92
CA ALA A 48 6.47 -1.08 -8.83
C ALA A 48 5.40 -1.29 -7.76
N SER A 49 4.45 -0.35 -7.64
CA SER A 49 3.32 -0.41 -6.70
C SER A 49 2.07 -1.06 -7.29
N ILE A 50 2.12 -1.57 -8.53
CA ILE A 50 0.97 -2.18 -9.21
C ILE A 50 0.22 -3.16 -8.30
N GLY A 51 -1.10 -2.99 -8.24
CA GLY A 51 -1.98 -3.80 -7.42
C GLY A 51 -1.93 -3.51 -5.92
N ASN A 52 -1.06 -2.59 -5.44
CA ASN A 52 -1.12 -2.18 -4.05
C ASN A 52 -2.42 -1.43 -3.77
N VAL A 53 -3.01 -1.73 -2.62
CA VAL A 53 -4.31 -1.21 -2.17
C VAL A 53 -4.13 -0.47 -0.87
N SER A 54 -4.84 0.64 -0.73
CA SER A 54 -4.88 1.43 0.51
C SER A 54 -6.28 1.99 0.74
N ILE A 55 -6.59 2.29 2.00
CA ILE A 55 -7.77 3.07 2.39
C ILE A 55 -7.35 4.51 2.61
N SER A 56 -8.00 5.47 1.97
CA SER A 56 -7.85 6.87 2.33
C SER A 56 -8.84 7.25 3.43
N LYS A 57 -8.33 7.83 4.51
CA LYS A 57 -9.11 8.46 5.59
C LYS A 57 -9.21 9.98 5.44
N ILE A 58 -8.66 10.51 4.35
CA ILE A 58 -8.68 11.94 4.03
C ILE A 58 -9.27 12.17 2.66
N ASP A 59 -9.93 13.31 2.49
CA ASP A 59 -10.36 13.79 1.19
C ASP A 59 -9.14 14.06 0.32
N ALA A 60 -9.13 13.54 -0.90
CA ALA A 60 -7.98 13.67 -1.79
C ALA A 60 -8.34 13.58 -3.27
N CYS A 61 -7.49 14.16 -4.11
CA CYS A 61 -7.38 13.84 -5.53
C CYS A 61 -6.38 12.69 -5.71
N THR A 62 -6.43 12.03 -6.86
CA THR A 62 -5.45 11.00 -7.23
C THR A 62 -4.82 11.30 -8.58
N ASN A 63 -3.62 10.77 -8.81
CA ASN A 63 -3.06 10.79 -10.15
C ASN A 63 -3.68 9.67 -11.02
N GLN A 64 -3.41 9.71 -12.32
CA GLN A 64 -3.91 8.73 -13.28
C GLN A 64 -3.41 7.30 -13.07
N ALA A 65 -2.38 7.12 -12.25
CA ALA A 65 -1.85 5.80 -11.90
C ALA A 65 -2.63 5.11 -10.78
N CYS A 66 -3.65 5.76 -10.24
CA CYS A 66 -4.50 5.28 -9.15
C CYS A 66 -5.93 5.05 -9.64
N CYS A 67 -6.51 3.92 -9.27
CA CYS A 67 -7.93 3.63 -9.42
C CYS A 67 -8.62 3.80 -8.08
N VAL A 68 -9.57 4.73 -8.00
CA VAL A 68 -10.39 4.93 -6.81
C VAL A 68 -11.63 4.06 -6.91
N MET A 69 -11.95 3.40 -5.81
CA MET A 69 -13.13 2.56 -5.64
C MET A 69 -13.93 3.05 -4.44
N LEU A 70 -15.15 3.44 -4.72
CA LEU A 70 -16.13 3.76 -3.69
C LEU A 70 -16.94 2.49 -3.42
N PRO A 71 -17.13 2.09 -2.16
CA PRO A 71 -17.96 0.96 -1.83
C PRO A 71 -19.39 1.22 -2.26
N LYS A 72 -20.08 0.17 -2.72
CA LYS A 72 -21.52 0.21 -2.93
C LYS A 72 -22.23 0.05 -1.59
N GLU A 73 -23.54 0.28 -1.57
CA GLU A 73 -24.36 0.19 -0.36
C GLU A 73 -24.21 -1.15 0.38
N GLU A 74 -23.99 -2.24 -0.36
CA GLU A 74 -23.87 -3.60 0.17
C GLU A 74 -22.49 -3.91 0.75
N THR A 75 -21.48 -3.03 0.58
CA THR A 75 -20.08 -3.32 0.91
C THR A 75 -19.48 -2.22 1.77
N THR A 76 -18.83 -2.59 2.88
CA THR A 76 -18.09 -1.63 3.69
C THR A 76 -16.72 -1.31 3.05
N THR A 77 -16.18 -0.13 3.33
CA THR A 77 -14.88 0.30 2.79
C THR A 77 -13.76 -0.63 3.26
N GLN A 78 -13.79 -1.04 4.51
CA GLN A 78 -12.78 -1.92 5.13
C GLN A 78 -12.83 -3.32 4.52
N TYR A 79 -14.03 -3.89 4.35
CA TYR A 79 -14.17 -5.18 3.71
C TYR A 79 -13.69 -5.14 2.25
N LEU A 80 -14.07 -4.10 1.49
CA LEU A 80 -13.60 -3.90 0.12
C LEU A 80 -12.08 -3.85 0.04
N PHE A 81 -11.43 -3.19 1.00
CA PHE A 81 -9.97 -3.15 1.09
C PHE A 81 -9.37 -4.56 1.23
N TYR A 82 -9.84 -5.37 2.18
CA TYR A 82 -9.33 -6.73 2.38
C TYR A 82 -9.60 -7.65 1.18
N ALA A 83 -10.80 -7.58 0.61
CA ALA A 83 -11.15 -8.34 -0.59
C ALA A 83 -10.25 -8.01 -1.79
N LEU A 84 -9.86 -6.75 -1.93
CA LEU A 84 -8.95 -6.32 -2.99
C LEU A 84 -7.49 -6.66 -2.67
N MET A 85 -7.09 -6.67 -1.40
CA MET A 85 -5.77 -7.17 -0.99
C MET A 85 -5.60 -8.65 -1.34
N ASP A 86 -6.59 -9.48 -1.05
CA ASP A 86 -6.61 -10.89 -1.45
C ASP A 86 -6.53 -11.05 -2.98
N SER A 87 -7.28 -10.22 -3.70
CA SER A 87 -7.32 -10.24 -5.17
C SER A 87 -6.05 -9.75 -5.85
N GLN A 88 -5.09 -9.20 -5.12
CA GLN A 88 -3.90 -8.53 -5.66
C GLN A 88 -3.09 -9.43 -6.60
N ALA A 89 -2.86 -10.69 -6.22
CA ALA A 89 -2.11 -11.64 -7.05
C ALA A 89 -2.84 -11.94 -8.37
N CYS A 90 -4.15 -12.17 -8.32
CA CYS A 90 -4.99 -12.41 -9.49
C CYS A 90 -5.01 -11.18 -10.43
N LEU A 91 -5.15 -9.98 -9.88
CA LEU A 91 -5.14 -8.75 -10.66
C LEU A 91 -3.78 -8.48 -11.30
N LYS A 92 -2.69 -8.72 -10.57
CA LYS A 92 -1.33 -8.65 -11.14
C LYS A 92 -1.10 -9.63 -12.28
N TYR A 93 -1.62 -10.84 -12.17
CA TYR A 93 -1.55 -11.83 -13.24
C TYR A 93 -2.26 -11.37 -14.53
N LYS A 94 -3.36 -10.62 -14.38
CA LYS A 94 -4.12 -10.03 -15.51
C LYS A 94 -3.48 -8.74 -16.04
N ALA A 95 -2.39 -8.26 -15.45
CA ALA A 95 -1.71 -7.06 -15.92
C ALA A 95 -1.10 -7.29 -17.32
N LEU A 96 -1.25 -6.31 -18.17
CA LEU A 96 -0.70 -6.31 -19.53
C LEU A 96 0.55 -5.43 -19.59
N GLY A 97 1.51 -5.80 -20.42
CA GLY A 97 2.70 -5.00 -20.68
C GLY A 97 3.97 -5.55 -20.03
N GLY A 98 4.87 -6.09 -20.83
CA GLY A 98 6.14 -6.75 -20.48
C GLY A 98 6.94 -6.09 -19.35
N THR A 99 7.84 -5.15 -19.66
CA THR A 99 8.71 -4.47 -18.68
C THR A 99 8.00 -3.45 -17.80
N GLN A 100 6.84 -2.94 -18.21
CA GLN A 100 6.01 -2.02 -17.41
C GLN A 100 4.55 -2.52 -17.40
N PRO A 101 4.25 -3.51 -16.59
CA PRO A 101 2.89 -4.04 -16.49
C PRO A 101 1.92 -2.97 -15.99
N ASN A 102 0.71 -2.97 -16.53
CA ASN A 102 -0.37 -2.13 -16.06
C ASN A 102 -1.67 -2.93 -15.90
N ILE A 103 -2.49 -2.52 -14.96
CA ILE A 103 -3.85 -3.04 -14.78
C ILE A 103 -4.80 -1.93 -15.22
N SER A 104 -5.60 -2.17 -16.26
CA SER A 104 -6.59 -1.18 -16.68
C SER A 104 -7.71 -1.04 -15.63
N GLN A 105 -8.33 0.15 -15.57
CA GLN A 105 -9.50 0.36 -14.71
C GLN A 105 -10.64 -0.62 -15.05
N VAL A 106 -10.77 -1.02 -16.31
CA VAL A 106 -11.78 -1.99 -16.76
C VAL A 106 -11.57 -3.35 -16.10
N ILE A 107 -10.33 -3.82 -16.01
CA ILE A 107 -9.99 -5.08 -15.33
C ILE A 107 -10.35 -5.00 -13.85
N ILE A 108 -10.01 -3.89 -13.18
CA ILE A 108 -10.30 -3.69 -11.75
C ILE A 108 -11.81 -3.65 -11.51
N ARG A 109 -12.54 -2.84 -12.31
CA ARG A 109 -14.00 -2.67 -12.15
C ARG A 109 -14.80 -3.94 -12.43
N ASN A 110 -14.32 -4.79 -13.32
CA ASN A 110 -14.95 -6.07 -13.67
C ASN A 110 -14.49 -7.23 -12.78
N HIS A 111 -13.55 -6.98 -11.86
CA HIS A 111 -13.11 -8.00 -10.93
C HIS A 111 -14.23 -8.30 -9.92
N LYS A 112 -14.57 -9.58 -9.81
CA LYS A 112 -15.62 -10.04 -8.90
C LYS A 112 -15.01 -10.43 -7.56
N ILE A 113 -15.61 -9.94 -6.49
CA ILE A 113 -15.30 -10.30 -5.11
C ILE A 113 -16.55 -10.90 -4.47
N PRO A 114 -16.43 -11.82 -3.51
CA PRO A 114 -17.57 -12.25 -2.69
C PRO A 114 -18.06 -11.06 -1.86
N VAL A 115 -19.37 -10.98 -1.63
CA VAL A 115 -19.97 -9.92 -0.80
C VAL A 115 -20.93 -10.61 0.18
N PRO A 116 -20.46 -10.98 1.38
CA PRO A 116 -21.31 -11.53 2.43
C PRO A 116 -22.24 -10.48 3.03
N SER A 117 -23.07 -10.85 3.98
CA SER A 117 -23.92 -9.89 4.72
C SER A 117 -23.08 -8.81 5.41
N LYS A 118 -23.67 -7.64 5.69
CA LYS A 118 -22.94 -6.57 6.35
C LYS A 118 -22.40 -6.97 7.73
N ASP A 119 -23.14 -7.71 8.49
CA ASP A 119 -22.74 -8.18 9.80
C ASP A 119 -21.52 -9.11 9.68
N GLU A 120 -21.54 -10.04 8.74
CA GLU A 120 -20.42 -10.92 8.46
C GLU A 120 -19.19 -10.15 7.93
N GLN A 121 -19.39 -9.07 7.13
CA GLN A 121 -18.28 -8.20 6.73
C GLN A 121 -17.62 -7.53 7.93
N VAL A 122 -18.40 -7.09 8.93
CA VAL A 122 -17.86 -6.49 10.16
C VAL A 122 -17.06 -7.53 10.94
N ASP A 123 -17.61 -8.72 11.16
CA ASP A 123 -16.91 -9.80 11.88
C ASP A 123 -15.59 -10.19 11.19
N ILE A 124 -15.59 -10.28 9.86
CA ILE A 124 -14.37 -10.57 9.08
C ILE A 124 -13.34 -9.45 9.26
N VAL A 125 -13.77 -8.20 9.15
CA VAL A 125 -12.87 -7.04 9.29
C VAL A 125 -12.26 -6.99 10.69
N ASP A 126 -13.06 -7.12 11.74
CA ASP A 126 -12.58 -7.08 13.13
C ASP A 126 -11.58 -8.20 13.42
N TYR A 127 -11.85 -9.41 12.90
CA TYR A 127 -10.91 -10.51 12.99
C TYR A 127 -9.59 -10.23 12.26
N LEU A 128 -9.68 -9.76 11.01
CA LEU A 128 -8.49 -9.46 10.19
C LEU A 128 -7.69 -8.29 10.75
N ASP A 129 -8.32 -7.23 11.22
CA ASP A 129 -7.65 -6.08 11.85
C ASP A 129 -6.86 -6.53 13.08
N THR A 130 -7.45 -7.40 13.91
CA THR A 130 -6.80 -7.96 15.09
C THR A 130 -5.58 -8.82 14.70
N GLN A 131 -5.73 -9.73 13.76
CA GLN A 131 -4.65 -10.64 13.37
C GLN A 131 -3.52 -9.91 12.62
N THR A 132 -3.87 -9.00 11.71
CA THR A 132 -2.87 -8.25 10.95
C THR A 132 -2.09 -7.30 11.85
N ALA A 133 -2.71 -6.66 12.85
CA ALA A 133 -1.99 -5.83 13.83
C ALA A 133 -0.91 -6.60 14.60
N VAL A 134 -1.21 -7.85 15.00
CA VAL A 134 -0.21 -8.72 15.64
C VAL A 134 0.94 -9.04 14.69
N ILE A 135 0.63 -9.42 13.45
CA ILE A 135 1.62 -9.73 12.42
C ILE A 135 2.49 -8.51 12.15
N ASP A 136 1.90 -7.33 11.98
CA ASP A 136 2.62 -6.08 11.71
C ASP A 136 3.55 -5.69 12.85
N SER A 137 3.14 -5.90 14.09
CA SER A 137 4.00 -5.70 15.27
C SER A 137 5.23 -6.62 15.24
N ILE A 138 5.03 -7.90 14.91
CA ILE A 138 6.13 -8.88 14.77
C ILE A 138 7.05 -8.47 13.61
N LEU A 139 6.50 -8.12 12.46
CA LEU A 139 7.25 -7.65 11.30
C LEU A 139 8.08 -6.41 11.62
N GLY A 140 7.49 -5.44 12.35
CA GLY A 140 8.20 -4.25 12.82
C GLY A 140 9.40 -4.58 13.70
N THR A 141 9.23 -5.51 14.63
CA THR A 141 10.30 -5.99 15.51
C THR A 141 11.41 -6.68 14.72
N LYS A 142 11.06 -7.57 13.79
CA LYS A 142 12.02 -8.25 12.92
C LYS A 142 12.81 -7.28 12.03
N ARG A 143 12.15 -6.27 11.48
CA ARG A 143 12.84 -5.21 10.70
C ARG A 143 13.86 -4.45 11.55
N LYS A 144 13.52 -4.11 12.81
CA LYS A 144 14.46 -3.48 13.74
C LYS A 144 15.68 -4.38 14.01
N GLN A 145 15.46 -5.68 14.26
CA GLN A 145 16.54 -6.65 14.46
C GLN A 145 17.46 -6.75 13.24
N ILE A 146 16.89 -6.84 12.02
CA ILE A 146 17.66 -6.88 10.77
C ILE A 146 18.51 -5.61 10.62
N ASN A 147 17.99 -4.43 10.95
CA ASN A 147 18.74 -3.18 10.87
C ASN A 147 19.89 -3.11 11.88
N VAL A 148 19.73 -3.68 13.08
CA VAL A 148 20.82 -3.83 14.06
C VAL A 148 21.91 -4.75 13.51
N LEU A 149 21.53 -5.93 13.01
CA LEU A 149 22.48 -6.89 12.43
C LEU A 149 23.24 -6.31 11.23
N LYS A 150 22.58 -5.55 10.36
CA LYS A 150 23.24 -4.86 9.26
C LYS A 150 24.30 -3.87 9.76
N ARG A 151 24.00 -3.10 10.81
CA ARG A 151 24.96 -2.17 11.43
C ARG A 151 26.12 -2.91 12.09
N CYS A 152 25.86 -3.98 12.83
CA CYS A 152 26.90 -4.83 13.43
C CYS A 152 27.84 -5.40 12.36
N ARG A 153 27.28 -5.93 11.26
CA ARG A 153 28.08 -6.41 10.13
C ARG A 153 28.99 -5.31 9.55
N GLN A 154 28.44 -4.11 9.35
CA GLN A 154 29.21 -2.98 8.84
C GLN A 154 30.33 -2.56 9.80
N SER A 155 30.05 -2.53 11.12
CA SER A 155 31.05 -2.23 12.14
C SER A 155 32.18 -3.26 12.16
N LEU A 156 31.84 -4.56 12.13
CA LEU A 156 32.85 -5.62 12.06
C LEU A 156 33.75 -5.48 10.84
N ILE A 157 33.19 -5.29 9.67
CA ILE A 157 33.97 -5.09 8.45
C ILE A 157 34.91 -3.91 8.62
N TYR A 158 34.41 -2.76 9.09
CA TYR A 158 35.19 -1.56 9.30
C TYR A 158 36.33 -1.79 10.31
N GLU A 159 36.06 -2.40 11.46
CA GLU A 159 37.06 -2.64 12.51
C GLU A 159 38.25 -3.51 12.03
N TYR A 160 37.94 -4.57 11.30
CA TYR A 160 38.97 -5.49 10.82
C TYR A 160 39.70 -4.98 9.58
N VAL A 161 39.01 -4.39 8.62
CA VAL A 161 39.64 -3.87 7.39
C VAL A 161 40.53 -2.66 7.68
N THR A 162 40.13 -1.80 8.64
CA THR A 162 40.93 -0.63 9.03
C THR A 162 42.03 -0.95 10.05
N GLY A 163 42.17 -2.19 10.48
CA GLY A 163 43.17 -2.60 11.49
C GLY A 163 42.86 -2.14 12.91
N LYS A 164 41.69 -1.57 13.18
CA LYS A 164 41.27 -1.24 14.55
C LYS A 164 41.13 -2.48 15.43
N ARG A 165 40.83 -3.61 14.80
CA ARG A 165 40.77 -4.93 15.45
C ARG A 165 41.56 -5.96 14.65
N ARG A 166 42.33 -6.80 15.33
CA ARG A 166 43.13 -7.87 14.71
C ARG A 166 42.45 -9.22 14.88
N VAL A 167 42.47 -10.04 13.84
CA VAL A 167 42.10 -11.46 13.94
C VAL A 167 43.17 -12.17 14.76
N ARG A 168 42.83 -12.69 15.94
CA ARG A 168 43.71 -13.59 16.67
C ARG A 168 43.61 -14.95 16.01
N LYS A 169 44.71 -15.47 15.47
CA LYS A 169 44.80 -16.88 15.15
C LYS A 169 44.86 -17.64 16.48
N GLU A 170 43.88 -18.45 16.78
CA GLU A 170 44.01 -19.47 17.81
C GLU A 170 45.09 -20.44 17.30
N MET A 171 46.15 -20.56 18.08
CA MET A 171 47.21 -21.58 17.87
C MET A 171 46.71 -22.92 18.34
#